data_3a443b18636f3d2b22ff3b58f9198dea
#
_entry.id   3a443b18636f3d2b22ff3b58f9198dea
#
_cell.length_a   1.000
_cell.length_b   1.000
_cell.length_c   1.000
_cell.angle_alpha   90.00
_cell.angle_beta   90.00
_cell.angle_gamma   90.00
#
_symmetry.space_group_name_H-M   'P 1'
#
loop_
_entity.id
_entity.type
_entity.pdbx_description
1 polymer ?
#
loop_
_entity_poly.entity_id
_entity_poly.type
_entity_poly.pdbx_seq_one_letter_code
_entity_poly.pdbx_strand_id
1 'polypeptide(L)'
;MRHAYPENLAQVLRTQWDNPRGPAARAETAAGCAPARLPDAPILEDLLSMCYQVSLLREEERLLRFRLILCEPARFAPELGPPTGFHRLLFGEELRCTEHELYRLAPALDFYRSLIGVRLDQGSEGRIWGLVHSGPRWLQVVHGGRETYQPLPAVLVVRVTGPGRLAVCKGLVTLATLHGGQIHCPLVDVFDSQWLPESFATVRAELWPLHTAARARANTSWALLEPSFPRILGQQVIRRIISLMRTLHHGGTLIFLPPELARSVLSTNPYMTIKYPFLDKEPWQRVRTLIVSIMNALAVAYGPRVEVGRAVGWDEYMASNDVTLARLDEALFEVAHLIASLSGVDGAIVLTKRYEIVGFGAEILGNHDHVMNVAKALDAEGEHTEMERSEDVGTRHRSAYRLCHALPGADVIIVSQDGTVRFVKWRKGVVTYWEQVATSVLDI
;
A
#
# COMPACT_ATOMS: atom_id res chain seq x y z
N MET A 1 -1.02 -30.35 -5.60
CA MET A 1 -0.43 -29.41 -4.60
C MET A 1 -1.05 -29.69 -3.25
N ARG A 2 -0.27 -29.71 -2.15
CA ARG A 2 -0.86 -29.77 -0.80
C ARG A 2 -1.31 -28.38 -0.40
N HIS A 3 -2.52 -28.24 0.13
CA HIS A 3 -2.98 -26.97 0.67
C HIS A 3 -2.21 -26.62 1.95
N ALA A 4 -1.93 -25.33 2.12
CA ALA A 4 -1.34 -24.80 3.35
C ALA A 4 -2.45 -24.42 4.35
N TYR A 5 -2.14 -24.59 5.62
CA TYR A 5 -3.01 -24.32 6.76
C TYR A 5 -2.30 -23.46 7.81
N PRO A 6 -2.97 -23.01 8.89
CA PRO A 6 -2.36 -22.15 9.91
C PRO A 6 -1.03 -22.65 10.49
N GLU A 7 -0.86 -23.97 10.67
CA GLU A 7 0.41 -24.58 11.11
C GLU A 7 1.58 -24.25 10.17
N ASN A 8 1.34 -24.32 8.85
CA ASN A 8 2.35 -23.99 7.84
C ASN A 8 2.66 -22.49 7.86
N LEU A 9 1.64 -21.64 8.10
CA LEU A 9 1.82 -20.20 8.26
C LEU A 9 2.68 -19.89 9.49
N ALA A 10 2.46 -20.57 10.63
CA ALA A 10 3.26 -20.41 11.84
C ALA A 10 4.74 -20.77 11.61
N GLN A 11 5.01 -21.85 10.86
CA GLN A 11 6.38 -22.25 10.50
C GLN A 11 7.08 -21.18 9.65
N VAL A 12 6.40 -20.64 8.65
CA VAL A 12 6.95 -19.56 7.81
C VAL A 12 7.23 -18.30 8.63
N LEU A 13 6.32 -17.91 9.52
CA LEU A 13 6.49 -16.74 10.36
C LEU A 13 7.74 -16.81 11.25
N ARG A 14 8.06 -17.97 11.79
CA ARG A 14 9.27 -18.17 12.61
C ARG A 14 10.55 -17.91 11.84
N THR A 15 10.58 -18.18 10.55
CA THR A 15 11.73 -17.88 9.70
C THR A 15 11.80 -16.42 9.28
N GLN A 16 10.65 -15.74 9.20
CA GLN A 16 10.55 -14.34 8.72
C GLN A 16 10.66 -13.31 9.85
N TRP A 17 10.29 -13.67 11.09
CA TRP A 17 10.16 -12.74 12.21
C TRP A 17 11.45 -12.04 12.60
N ASP A 18 12.56 -12.77 12.66
CA ASP A 18 13.86 -12.29 13.03
C ASP A 18 14.81 -12.13 11.84
N ASN A 19 14.29 -12.16 10.61
CA ASN A 19 15.10 -12.00 9.41
C ASN A 19 15.60 -10.54 9.28
N PRO A 20 16.91 -10.26 9.46
CA PRO A 20 17.43 -8.90 9.45
C PRO A 20 17.41 -8.22 8.08
N ARG A 21 17.20 -9.00 7.00
CA ARG A 21 17.08 -8.52 5.63
C ARG A 21 15.64 -8.56 5.12
N GLY A 22 14.71 -9.03 5.95
CA GLY A 22 13.30 -9.18 5.61
C GLY A 22 12.46 -7.96 5.98
N PRO A 23 11.16 -8.01 5.66
CA PRO A 23 10.21 -6.96 6.00
C PRO A 23 10.13 -6.69 7.51
N ALA A 24 10.40 -7.68 8.35
CA ALA A 24 10.35 -7.58 9.81
C ALA A 24 11.30 -6.51 10.39
N ALA A 25 12.47 -6.31 9.79
CA ALA A 25 13.44 -5.30 10.22
C ALA A 25 12.90 -3.86 10.07
N ARG A 26 12.06 -3.62 9.08
CA ARG A 26 11.41 -2.30 8.87
C ARG A 26 10.43 -1.95 9.98
N ALA A 27 9.72 -2.95 10.53
CA ALA A 27 8.78 -2.75 11.63
C ALA A 27 9.47 -2.27 12.91
N GLU A 28 10.66 -2.76 13.18
CA GLU A 28 11.45 -2.41 14.36
C GLU A 28 11.96 -0.96 14.29
N THR A 29 12.45 -0.56 13.12
CA THR A 29 12.95 0.80 12.90
C THR A 29 11.83 1.84 13.04
N ALA A 30 10.62 1.53 12.55
CA ALA A 30 9.49 2.43 12.62
C ALA A 30 8.90 2.58 14.05
N ALA A 31 8.96 1.54 14.87
CA ALA A 31 8.28 1.52 16.17
C ALA A 31 9.09 2.15 17.32
N GLY A 32 10.40 2.30 17.20
CA GLY A 32 11.27 2.87 18.26
C GLY A 32 11.27 2.11 19.58
N CYS A 33 10.63 0.93 19.67
CA CYS A 33 10.50 0.09 20.85
C CYS A 33 11.17 -1.26 20.65
N ALA A 34 11.62 -1.88 21.74
CA ALA A 34 12.16 -3.25 21.68
C ALA A 34 11.17 -4.21 21.02
N PRO A 35 11.63 -5.01 20.03
CA PRO A 35 10.76 -5.95 19.32
C PRO A 35 10.21 -7.01 20.29
N ALA A 36 8.93 -7.36 20.12
CA ALA A 36 8.36 -8.46 20.86
C ALA A 36 8.77 -9.80 20.23
N ARG A 37 8.96 -10.80 21.08
CA ARG A 37 9.19 -12.17 20.61
C ARG A 37 7.88 -12.79 20.15
N LEU A 38 7.96 -13.69 19.17
CA LEU A 38 6.85 -14.55 18.83
C LEU A 38 6.52 -15.48 20.00
N PRO A 39 5.24 -15.86 20.18
CA PRO A 39 4.85 -16.95 21.06
C PRO A 39 5.57 -18.26 20.68
N ASP A 40 5.57 -19.20 21.62
CA ASP A 40 6.01 -20.55 21.32
C ASP A 40 5.15 -21.19 20.23
N ALA A 41 5.73 -22.18 19.49
CA ALA A 41 5.08 -22.74 18.33
C ALA A 41 3.64 -23.19 18.57
N PRO A 42 3.32 -23.98 19.60
CA PRO A 42 1.96 -24.43 19.82
C PRO A 42 0.96 -23.28 20.03
N ILE A 43 1.37 -22.27 20.80
CA ILE A 43 0.52 -21.11 21.10
C ILE A 43 0.24 -20.28 19.84
N LEU A 44 1.28 -20.08 19.01
CA LEU A 44 1.13 -19.37 17.74
C LEU A 44 0.22 -20.15 16.78
N GLU A 45 0.38 -21.46 16.68
CA GLU A 45 -0.44 -22.33 15.84
C GLU A 45 -1.90 -22.33 16.29
N ASP A 46 -2.16 -22.42 17.60
CA ASP A 46 -3.50 -22.37 18.17
C ASP A 46 -4.17 -21.02 17.89
N LEU A 47 -3.44 -19.90 18.09
CA LEU A 47 -3.96 -18.57 17.83
C LEU A 47 -4.33 -18.36 16.36
N LEU A 48 -3.46 -18.80 15.44
CA LEU A 48 -3.72 -18.70 14.00
C LEU A 48 -4.84 -19.62 13.55
N SER A 49 -4.92 -20.84 14.13
CA SER A 49 -5.99 -21.80 13.86
C SER A 49 -7.34 -21.24 14.32
N MET A 50 -7.41 -20.67 15.52
CA MET A 50 -8.59 -19.98 16.03
C MET A 50 -9.06 -18.85 15.10
N CYS A 51 -8.15 -17.96 14.70
CA CYS A 51 -8.45 -16.89 13.75
C CYS A 51 -8.94 -17.42 12.40
N TYR A 52 -8.35 -18.53 11.93
CA TYR A 52 -8.76 -19.18 10.69
C TYR A 52 -10.18 -19.77 10.80
N GLN A 53 -10.49 -20.48 11.88
CA GLN A 53 -11.83 -21.05 12.10
C GLN A 53 -12.89 -19.95 12.17
N VAL A 54 -12.64 -18.86 12.92
CA VAL A 54 -13.55 -17.71 13.00
C VAL A 54 -13.75 -17.06 11.63
N SER A 55 -12.73 -17.03 10.79
CA SER A 55 -12.83 -16.46 9.44
C SER A 55 -13.83 -17.18 8.53
N LEU A 56 -14.09 -18.47 8.80
CA LEU A 56 -15.03 -19.29 8.02
C LEU A 56 -16.49 -19.09 8.46
N LEU A 57 -16.71 -18.45 9.59
CA LEU A 57 -18.03 -18.20 10.14
C LEU A 57 -18.65 -16.94 9.51
N ARG A 58 -19.96 -16.82 9.65
CA ARG A 58 -20.73 -15.65 9.23
C ARG A 58 -21.66 -15.22 10.36
N GLU A 59 -21.87 -13.92 10.47
CA GLU A 59 -22.93 -13.37 11.31
C GLU A 59 -23.95 -12.67 10.42
N GLU A 60 -25.20 -13.10 10.49
CA GLU A 60 -26.30 -12.57 9.66
C GLU A 60 -25.90 -12.38 8.18
N GLU A 61 -25.32 -13.43 7.57
CA GLU A 61 -24.81 -13.46 6.21
C GLU A 61 -23.57 -12.57 5.95
N ARG A 62 -23.09 -11.81 6.95
CA ARG A 62 -21.89 -10.97 6.82
C ARG A 62 -20.63 -11.78 7.09
N LEU A 63 -19.61 -11.56 6.27
CA LEU A 63 -18.29 -12.13 6.49
C LEU A 63 -17.64 -11.49 7.71
N LEU A 64 -17.05 -12.31 8.57
CA LEU A 64 -16.31 -11.81 9.72
C LEU A 64 -14.94 -11.30 9.30
N ARG A 65 -14.67 -10.07 9.69
CA ARG A 65 -13.39 -9.39 9.46
C ARG A 65 -12.99 -8.69 10.74
N PHE A 66 -11.79 -8.96 11.22
CA PHE A 66 -11.26 -8.32 12.43
C PHE A 66 -9.74 -8.31 12.43
N ARG A 67 -9.17 -7.55 13.33
CA ARG A 67 -7.74 -7.54 13.61
C ARG A 67 -7.49 -7.82 15.09
N LEU A 68 -6.45 -8.59 15.35
CA LEU A 68 -6.01 -8.93 16.70
C LEU A 68 -4.57 -8.44 16.87
N ILE A 69 -4.25 -7.89 18.03
CA ILE A 69 -2.90 -7.49 18.42
C ILE A 69 -2.48 -8.21 19.70
N LEU A 70 -1.33 -8.88 19.65
CA LEU A 70 -0.81 -9.63 20.79
C LEU A 70 0.23 -8.81 21.55
N CYS A 71 -0.20 -8.14 22.62
CA CYS A 71 0.67 -7.38 23.50
C CYS A 71 0.01 -7.04 24.82
N GLU A 72 0.82 -6.63 25.79
CA GLU A 72 0.31 -6.08 27.04
C GLU A 72 -0.37 -4.73 26.83
N PRO A 73 -1.49 -4.44 27.52
CA PRO A 73 -2.19 -3.16 27.38
C PRO A 73 -1.32 -1.95 27.75
N ALA A 74 -0.28 -2.12 28.56
CA ALA A 74 0.66 -1.06 28.94
C ALA A 74 1.47 -0.50 27.77
N ARG A 75 1.49 -1.19 26.61
CA ARG A 75 2.10 -0.68 25.38
C ARG A 75 1.37 0.56 24.80
N PHE A 76 0.15 0.78 25.21
CA PHE A 76 -0.65 1.95 24.81
C PHE A 76 -0.84 2.86 26.01
N ALA A 77 -0.22 4.03 25.96
CA ALA A 77 -0.34 5.00 27.04
C ALA A 77 -1.78 5.53 27.14
N PRO A 78 -2.37 5.59 28.35
CA PRO A 78 -3.76 5.98 28.52
C PRO A 78 -4.04 7.43 28.11
N GLU A 79 -3.02 8.30 28.09
CA GLU A 79 -3.12 9.71 27.72
C GLU A 79 -3.15 9.91 26.20
N LEU A 80 -2.75 8.88 25.44
CA LEU A 80 -2.73 8.93 24.00
C LEU A 80 -4.06 8.40 23.45
N GLY A 81 -4.70 9.20 22.67
CA GLY A 81 -5.98 8.84 22.04
C GLY A 81 -6.19 9.61 20.74
N PRO A 82 -7.29 9.30 20.04
CA PRO A 82 -7.67 10.04 18.85
C PRO A 82 -7.74 11.55 19.11
N PRO A 83 -7.38 12.38 18.11
CA PRO A 83 -7.10 12.00 16.72
C PRO A 83 -5.67 11.57 16.42
N THR A 84 -4.74 11.63 17.37
CA THR A 84 -3.30 11.50 17.14
C THR A 84 -2.67 10.22 17.66
N GLY A 85 -3.39 9.39 18.41
CA GLY A 85 -2.88 8.17 19.01
C GLY A 85 -3.91 7.05 19.05
N PHE A 86 -3.53 5.95 19.69
CA PHE A 86 -4.40 4.80 19.90
C PHE A 86 -5.11 4.91 21.24
N HIS A 87 -6.44 4.83 21.21
CA HIS A 87 -7.25 4.75 22.41
C HIS A 87 -7.31 3.31 22.90
N ARG A 88 -6.77 3.06 24.09
CA ARG A 88 -6.87 1.79 24.79
C ARG A 88 -8.17 1.73 25.57
N LEU A 89 -9.02 0.76 25.24
CA LEU A 89 -10.28 0.49 25.92
C LEU A 89 -10.17 -0.83 26.68
N LEU A 90 -10.09 -0.79 27.98
CA LEU A 90 -9.99 -2.00 28.83
C LEU A 90 -11.39 -2.54 29.15
N PHE A 91 -11.55 -3.84 29.05
CA PHE A 91 -12.76 -4.49 29.59
C PHE A 91 -12.72 -4.53 31.12
N GLY A 92 -13.89 -4.54 31.76
CA GLY A 92 -13.98 -4.65 33.22
C GLY A 92 -13.37 -5.95 33.72
N GLU A 93 -13.53 -7.04 32.96
CA GLU A 93 -12.90 -8.33 33.17
C GLU A 93 -12.31 -8.84 31.89
N GLU A 94 -11.12 -9.44 31.95
CA GLU A 94 -10.50 -10.06 30.80
C GLU A 94 -11.23 -11.34 30.39
N LEU A 95 -11.47 -11.50 29.10
CA LEU A 95 -12.12 -12.68 28.56
C LEU A 95 -11.08 -13.72 28.13
N ARG A 96 -11.42 -15.00 28.14
CA ARG A 96 -10.59 -16.01 27.48
C ARG A 96 -10.60 -15.78 25.96
N CYS A 97 -9.46 -15.84 25.32
CA CYS A 97 -9.38 -15.74 23.85
C CYS A 97 -9.86 -17.09 23.25
N THR A 98 -11.09 -17.12 22.79
CA THR A 98 -11.74 -18.29 22.19
C THR A 98 -12.39 -17.90 20.86
N GLU A 99 -12.67 -18.89 20.00
CA GLU A 99 -13.41 -18.66 18.75
C GLU A 99 -14.77 -17.98 19.02
N HIS A 100 -15.45 -18.35 20.10
CA HIS A 100 -16.73 -17.79 20.48
C HIS A 100 -16.63 -16.30 20.79
N GLU A 101 -15.65 -15.89 21.57
CA GLU A 101 -15.48 -14.46 21.93
C GLU A 101 -15.01 -13.62 20.71
N LEU A 102 -14.11 -14.16 19.90
CA LEU A 102 -13.70 -13.50 18.66
C LEU A 102 -14.88 -13.33 17.68
N TYR A 103 -15.72 -14.38 17.55
CA TYR A 103 -16.93 -14.33 16.74
C TYR A 103 -17.87 -13.21 17.21
N ARG A 104 -18.10 -13.08 18.53
CA ARG A 104 -18.99 -12.07 19.10
C ARG A 104 -18.46 -10.65 19.02
N LEU A 105 -17.14 -10.48 19.13
CA LEU A 105 -16.51 -9.16 19.10
C LEU A 105 -16.31 -8.62 17.69
N ALA A 106 -16.04 -9.49 16.70
CA ALA A 106 -15.70 -9.08 15.34
C ALA A 106 -16.71 -8.12 14.70
N PRO A 107 -18.04 -8.32 14.81
CA PRO A 107 -19.03 -7.43 14.19
C PRO A 107 -19.08 -6.03 14.77
N ALA A 108 -18.67 -5.87 16.05
CA ALA A 108 -18.65 -4.58 16.72
C ALA A 108 -17.47 -3.69 16.33
N LEU A 109 -16.52 -4.22 15.52
CA LEU A 109 -15.25 -3.57 15.26
C LEU A 109 -15.18 -3.01 13.83
N ASP A 110 -14.81 -1.76 13.71
CA ASP A 110 -14.35 -1.22 12.44
C ASP A 110 -12.99 -1.86 12.08
N PHE A 111 -12.96 -2.64 11.00
CA PHE A 111 -11.78 -3.37 10.56
C PHE A 111 -10.55 -2.49 10.38
N TYR A 112 -10.72 -1.26 9.90
CA TYR A 112 -9.61 -0.36 9.64
C TYR A 112 -9.15 0.42 10.88
N ARG A 113 -10.00 0.57 11.89
CA ARG A 113 -9.75 1.46 13.03
C ARG A 113 -9.60 0.74 14.37
N SER A 114 -10.00 -0.54 14.47
CA SER A 114 -10.03 -1.24 15.75
C SER A 114 -9.25 -2.54 15.69
N LEU A 115 -8.62 -2.91 16.81
CA LEU A 115 -7.97 -4.20 17.03
C LEU A 115 -8.43 -4.78 18.35
N ILE A 116 -8.58 -6.12 18.40
CA ILE A 116 -8.78 -6.85 19.64
C ILE A 116 -7.44 -7.00 20.34
N GLY A 117 -7.34 -6.47 21.56
CA GLY A 117 -6.13 -6.56 22.37
C GLY A 117 -6.08 -7.90 23.10
N VAL A 118 -5.05 -8.71 22.83
CA VAL A 118 -4.81 -10.00 23.47
C VAL A 118 -3.46 -9.99 24.14
N ARG A 119 -3.34 -10.64 25.30
CA ARG A 119 -2.08 -10.96 25.97
C ARG A 119 -2.04 -12.44 26.33
N LEU A 120 -0.87 -12.95 26.59
CA LEU A 120 -0.69 -14.29 27.13
C LEU A 120 -0.57 -14.19 28.65
N ASP A 121 -1.30 -15.01 29.37
CA ASP A 121 -1.15 -15.11 30.81
C ASP A 121 0.07 -15.98 31.19
N GLN A 122 0.34 -16.18 32.50
CA GLN A 122 1.47 -16.99 32.99
C GLN A 122 1.38 -18.47 32.57
N GLY A 123 0.18 -18.96 32.22
CA GLY A 123 -0.08 -20.31 31.69
C GLY A 123 -0.03 -20.37 30.19
N SER A 124 0.35 -19.31 29.49
CA SER A 124 0.34 -19.19 28.02
C SER A 124 -1.05 -19.23 27.39
N GLU A 125 -2.13 -19.08 28.19
CA GLU A 125 -3.47 -18.89 27.64
C GLU A 125 -3.66 -17.46 27.14
N GLY A 126 -4.33 -17.32 25.98
CA GLY A 126 -4.72 -16.02 25.45
C GLY A 126 -5.82 -15.37 26.29
N ARG A 127 -5.63 -14.11 26.66
CA ARG A 127 -6.62 -13.27 27.36
C ARG A 127 -6.91 -12.02 26.54
N ILE A 128 -8.18 -11.81 26.24
CA ILE A 128 -8.64 -10.57 25.61
C ILE A 128 -8.78 -9.54 26.72
N TRP A 129 -7.92 -8.53 26.71
CA TRP A 129 -7.94 -7.47 27.71
C TRP A 129 -8.80 -6.27 27.32
N GLY A 130 -9.18 -6.15 26.03
CA GLY A 130 -9.98 -5.04 25.54
C GLY A 130 -9.75 -4.73 24.06
N LEU A 131 -9.85 -3.46 23.71
CA LEU A 131 -9.76 -2.97 22.35
C LEU A 131 -8.70 -1.87 22.23
N VAL A 132 -8.09 -1.78 21.06
CA VAL A 132 -7.30 -0.64 20.63
C VAL A 132 -8.05 0.04 19.49
N HIS A 133 -8.37 1.33 19.63
CA HIS A 133 -9.11 2.09 18.63
C HIS A 133 -8.29 3.29 18.15
N SER A 134 -8.22 3.49 16.85
CA SER A 134 -7.48 4.60 16.22
C SER A 134 -8.43 5.71 15.77
N GLY A 135 -7.90 6.94 15.71
CA GLY A 135 -8.63 8.09 15.18
C GLY A 135 -8.72 8.12 13.65
N PRO A 136 -9.40 9.13 13.09
CA PRO A 136 -9.57 9.28 11.63
C PRO A 136 -8.25 9.46 10.88
N ARG A 137 -7.22 10.01 11.51
CA ARG A 137 -5.88 10.15 10.89
C ARG A 137 -5.21 8.82 10.59
N TRP A 138 -5.55 7.78 11.34
CA TRP A 138 -5.11 6.41 11.05
C TRP A 138 -5.56 5.94 9.66
N LEU A 139 -6.78 6.25 9.24
CA LEU A 139 -7.26 5.88 7.91
C LEU A 139 -6.41 6.51 6.80
N GLN A 140 -5.91 7.72 7.01
CA GLN A 140 -5.00 8.37 6.05
C GLN A 140 -3.70 7.58 5.93
N VAL A 141 -3.13 7.12 7.04
CA VAL A 141 -1.90 6.30 7.03
C VAL A 141 -2.11 4.96 6.37
N VAL A 142 -3.23 4.30 6.67
CA VAL A 142 -3.62 3.04 6.03
C VAL A 142 -3.62 3.16 4.50
N HIS A 143 -4.00 4.31 4.00
CA HIS A 143 -3.99 4.62 2.56
C HIS A 143 -2.73 5.36 2.10
N GLY A 144 -1.61 5.25 2.82
CA GLY A 144 -0.33 5.84 2.45
C GLY A 144 -0.21 7.33 2.73
N GLY A 145 -1.02 7.88 3.64
CA GLY A 145 -0.91 9.26 4.12
C GLY A 145 0.27 9.48 5.07
N ARG A 146 0.43 10.73 5.52
CA ARG A 146 1.48 11.09 6.48
C ARG A 146 1.24 10.43 7.84
N GLU A 147 2.29 9.86 8.41
CA GLU A 147 2.29 9.41 9.80
C GLU A 147 2.42 10.64 10.72
N THR A 148 1.31 11.00 11.37
CA THR A 148 1.30 12.09 12.35
C THR A 148 1.06 11.64 13.77
N TYR A 149 1.25 10.33 14.04
CA TYR A 149 0.96 9.72 15.34
C TYR A 149 1.93 8.53 15.59
N GLN A 150 1.84 8.01 16.80
CA GLN A 150 2.63 6.86 17.23
C GLN A 150 2.29 5.61 16.37
N PRO A 151 3.27 4.96 15.74
CA PRO A 151 3.04 3.72 15.00
C PRO A 151 2.60 2.58 15.93
N LEU A 152 1.98 1.55 15.37
CA LEU A 152 1.74 0.32 16.13
C LEU A 152 3.08 -0.27 16.61
N PRO A 153 3.12 -0.75 17.86
CA PRO A 153 4.31 -1.43 18.35
C PRO A 153 4.66 -2.63 17.47
N ALA A 154 5.96 -2.96 17.36
CA ALA A 154 6.46 -4.09 16.56
C ALA A 154 6.15 -5.44 17.24
N VAL A 155 4.87 -5.76 17.35
CA VAL A 155 4.30 -6.97 17.95
C VAL A 155 3.51 -7.76 16.92
N LEU A 156 3.12 -8.97 17.27
CA LEU A 156 2.27 -9.82 16.42
C LEU A 156 0.89 -9.19 16.22
N VAL A 157 0.53 -8.97 14.96
CA VAL A 157 -0.82 -8.57 14.55
C VAL A 157 -1.34 -9.60 13.55
N VAL A 158 -2.53 -10.14 13.83
CA VAL A 158 -3.24 -11.04 12.93
C VAL A 158 -4.43 -10.30 12.35
N ARG A 159 -4.57 -10.31 11.03
CA ARG A 159 -5.69 -9.71 10.31
C ARG A 159 -6.50 -10.82 9.65
N VAL A 160 -7.75 -10.91 9.99
CA VAL A 160 -8.74 -11.79 9.36
C VAL A 160 -9.52 -10.96 8.36
N THR A 161 -9.32 -11.23 7.07
CA THR A 161 -9.85 -10.37 5.99
C THR A 161 -11.00 -10.98 5.24
N GLY A 162 -11.29 -12.23 5.50
CA GLY A 162 -12.39 -12.97 4.91
C GLY A 162 -12.20 -14.49 5.10
N PRO A 163 -13.08 -15.31 4.54
CA PRO A 163 -13.06 -16.76 4.71
C PRO A 163 -11.73 -17.38 4.27
N GLY A 164 -11.03 -18.04 5.21
CA GLY A 164 -9.75 -18.67 4.97
C GLY A 164 -8.61 -17.69 4.62
N ARG A 165 -8.79 -16.40 4.92
CA ARG A 165 -7.80 -15.35 4.61
C ARG A 165 -7.23 -14.75 5.88
N LEU A 166 -5.96 -15.03 6.13
CA LEU A 166 -5.18 -14.45 7.22
C LEU A 166 -4.01 -13.67 6.68
N ALA A 167 -3.75 -12.50 7.26
CA ALA A 167 -2.48 -11.80 7.08
C ALA A 167 -1.83 -11.63 8.45
N VAL A 168 -0.56 -11.98 8.55
CA VAL A 168 0.19 -11.85 9.80
C VAL A 168 1.28 -10.82 9.64
N CYS A 169 1.32 -9.92 10.61
CA CYS A 169 2.16 -8.73 10.57
C CYS A 169 2.99 -8.59 11.83
N LYS A 170 4.11 -7.90 11.71
CA LYS A 170 4.87 -7.33 12.84
C LYS A 170 4.55 -5.83 12.89
N GLY A 171 3.73 -5.41 13.86
CA GLY A 171 3.13 -4.08 13.82
C GLY A 171 2.28 -3.86 12.58
N LEU A 172 2.72 -2.96 11.71
CA LEU A 172 2.05 -2.63 10.45
C LEU A 172 2.58 -3.42 9.24
N VAL A 173 3.75 -4.04 9.38
CA VAL A 173 4.44 -4.70 8.27
C VAL A 173 3.97 -6.13 8.11
N THR A 174 3.36 -6.46 6.99
CA THR A 174 2.92 -7.83 6.65
C THR A 174 4.12 -8.73 6.41
N LEU A 175 4.14 -9.89 7.07
CA LEU A 175 5.20 -10.90 6.95
C LEU A 175 4.78 -12.08 6.08
N ALA A 176 3.54 -12.51 6.20
CA ALA A 176 2.99 -13.59 5.40
C ALA A 176 1.47 -13.50 5.35
N THR A 177 0.88 -14.02 4.29
CA THR A 177 -0.57 -14.19 4.13
C THR A 177 -0.91 -15.63 3.79
N LEU A 178 -2.01 -16.12 4.33
CA LEU A 178 -2.64 -17.39 3.95
C LEU A 178 -3.92 -17.05 3.18
N HIS A 179 -3.98 -17.48 1.93
CA HIS A 179 -5.14 -17.27 1.07
C HIS A 179 -5.25 -18.40 0.04
N GLY A 180 -6.47 -18.91 -0.17
CA GLY A 180 -6.72 -19.97 -1.17
C GLY A 180 -5.91 -21.26 -0.92
N GLY A 181 -5.54 -21.56 0.34
CA GLY A 181 -4.69 -22.70 0.67
C GLY A 181 -3.23 -22.53 0.25
N GLN A 182 -2.77 -21.30 0.03
CA GLN A 182 -1.39 -20.94 -0.28
C GLN A 182 -0.86 -19.90 0.70
N ILE A 183 0.42 -19.99 1.01
CA ILE A 183 1.12 -18.99 1.81
C ILE A 183 1.92 -18.10 0.87
N HIS A 184 1.70 -16.81 1.00
CA HIS A 184 2.41 -15.80 0.26
C HIS A 184 3.21 -14.94 1.24
N CYS A 185 4.51 -14.83 1.00
CA CYS A 185 5.37 -13.89 1.71
C CYS A 185 5.59 -12.68 0.81
N PRO A 186 5.54 -11.46 1.31
CA PRO A 186 5.90 -10.27 0.54
C PRO A 186 7.40 -10.30 0.28
N LEU A 187 7.80 -11.00 -0.76
CA LEU A 187 9.22 -11.16 -1.16
C LEU A 187 9.72 -9.95 -1.93
N VAL A 188 8.81 -9.25 -2.61
CA VAL A 188 9.15 -8.20 -3.56
C VAL A 188 8.29 -6.96 -3.33
N ASP A 189 8.91 -5.86 -2.90
CA ASP A 189 8.29 -4.53 -3.00
C ASP A 189 8.84 -3.81 -4.23
N VAL A 190 8.03 -3.65 -5.25
CA VAL A 190 8.39 -2.95 -6.49
C VAL A 190 8.82 -1.50 -6.23
N PHE A 191 8.32 -0.88 -5.16
CA PHE A 191 8.70 0.47 -4.80
C PHE A 191 10.14 0.58 -4.25
N ASP A 192 10.75 -0.54 -3.86
CA ASP A 192 12.17 -0.61 -3.50
C ASP A 192 13.07 -0.84 -4.72
N SER A 193 12.50 -1.10 -5.90
CA SER A 193 13.26 -1.28 -7.14
C SER A 193 13.87 0.03 -7.62
N GLN A 194 14.88 -0.08 -8.48
CA GLN A 194 15.44 1.05 -9.20
C GLN A 194 14.63 1.36 -10.47
N TRP A 195 14.11 0.34 -11.15
CA TRP A 195 13.40 0.52 -12.41
C TRP A 195 12.12 1.35 -12.30
N LEU A 196 11.36 1.25 -11.19
CA LEU A 196 10.12 2.02 -11.07
C LEU A 196 10.40 3.53 -10.99
N PRO A 197 11.28 4.05 -10.12
CA PRO A 197 11.62 5.46 -10.15
C PRO A 197 12.31 5.89 -11.45
N GLU A 198 13.07 5.01 -12.12
CA GLU A 198 13.68 5.30 -13.42
C GLU A 198 12.63 5.52 -14.52
N SER A 199 11.54 4.74 -14.52
CA SER A 199 10.41 4.93 -15.44
C SER A 199 9.81 6.34 -15.39
N PHE A 200 9.94 7.04 -14.26
CA PHE A 200 9.43 8.39 -14.03
C PHE A 200 10.54 9.45 -13.96
N ALA A 201 11.80 9.10 -14.23
CA ALA A 201 12.94 10.00 -14.00
C ALA A 201 12.86 11.29 -14.83
N THR A 202 12.52 11.19 -16.12
CA THR A 202 12.43 12.33 -17.04
C THR A 202 11.38 13.35 -16.55
N VAL A 203 10.18 12.87 -16.23
CA VAL A 203 9.07 13.75 -15.79
C VAL A 203 9.32 14.32 -14.41
N ARG A 204 9.99 13.57 -13.53
CA ARG A 204 10.40 14.04 -12.20
C ARG A 204 11.46 15.14 -12.30
N ALA A 205 12.37 15.09 -13.24
CA ALA A 205 13.36 16.12 -13.46
C ALA A 205 12.73 17.48 -13.80
N GLU A 206 11.53 17.50 -14.39
CA GLU A 206 10.79 18.73 -14.71
C GLU A 206 10.27 19.48 -13.46
N LEU A 207 10.23 18.84 -12.29
CA LEU A 207 9.75 19.47 -11.06
C LEU A 207 10.77 20.45 -10.47
N TRP A 208 12.06 20.16 -10.61
CA TRP A 208 13.14 20.97 -10.05
C TRP A 208 13.22 22.38 -10.62
N PRO A 209 13.14 22.63 -11.93
CA PRO A 209 13.08 23.97 -12.47
C PRO A 209 11.92 24.79 -11.93
N LEU A 210 10.75 24.18 -11.71
CA LEU A 210 9.58 24.86 -11.16
C LEU A 210 9.81 25.25 -9.70
N HIS A 211 10.35 24.36 -8.89
CA HIS A 211 10.74 24.64 -7.50
C HIS A 211 11.80 25.73 -7.43
N THR A 212 12.86 25.65 -8.24
CA THR A 212 13.95 26.63 -8.29
C THR A 212 13.44 28.00 -8.71
N ALA A 213 12.55 28.09 -9.70
CA ALA A 213 11.95 29.35 -10.13
C ALA A 213 11.06 29.97 -9.03
N ALA A 214 10.32 29.14 -8.29
CA ALA A 214 9.54 29.62 -7.14
C ALA A 214 10.43 30.17 -6.02
N ARG A 215 11.51 29.44 -5.69
CA ARG A 215 12.50 29.85 -4.69
C ARG A 215 13.18 31.17 -5.07
N ALA A 216 13.55 31.36 -6.33
CA ALA A 216 14.20 32.58 -6.81
C ALA A 216 13.32 33.83 -6.71
N ARG A 217 11.99 33.65 -6.71
CA ARG A 217 11.01 34.76 -6.56
C ARG A 217 10.63 35.05 -5.12
N ALA A 218 11.02 34.16 -4.19
CA ALA A 218 10.63 34.30 -2.80
C ALA A 218 11.58 35.25 -2.06
N ASN A 219 10.99 36.05 -1.15
CA ASN A 219 11.72 36.97 -0.24
C ASN A 219 12.01 36.30 1.12
N THR A 220 11.91 34.98 1.22
CA THR A 220 12.07 34.24 2.47
C THR A 220 13.19 33.20 2.34
N SER A 221 13.77 32.79 3.46
CA SER A 221 14.74 31.68 3.51
C SER A 221 14.05 30.37 3.21
N TRP A 222 14.64 29.56 2.32
CA TRP A 222 14.18 28.23 1.94
C TRP A 222 15.26 27.20 2.23
N ALA A 223 14.91 26.13 2.90
CA ALA A 223 15.77 24.97 3.07
C ALA A 223 16.09 24.33 1.71
N LEU A 224 17.22 23.65 1.63
CA LEU A 224 17.50 22.75 0.50
C LEU A 224 16.62 21.51 0.62
N LEU A 225 16.17 20.97 -0.51
CA LEU A 225 15.44 19.73 -0.54
C LEU A 225 16.36 18.56 -0.93
N GLU A 226 16.16 17.42 -0.30
CA GLU A 226 16.80 16.19 -0.72
C GLU A 226 16.39 15.80 -2.15
N PRO A 227 17.33 15.38 -3.00
CA PRO A 227 17.04 14.93 -4.37
C PRO A 227 16.05 13.76 -4.43
N SER A 228 15.99 12.93 -3.38
CA SER A 228 15.09 11.80 -3.24
C SER A 228 13.64 12.19 -2.97
N PHE A 229 13.38 13.37 -2.40
CA PHE A 229 12.06 13.77 -1.90
C PHE A 229 10.94 13.71 -2.96
N PRO A 230 11.08 14.32 -4.17
CA PRO A 230 10.03 14.22 -5.20
C PRO A 230 9.79 12.79 -5.68
N ARG A 231 10.82 11.94 -5.65
CA ARG A 231 10.72 10.52 -5.98
C ARG A 231 9.83 9.79 -4.98
N ILE A 232 10.10 9.94 -3.70
CA ILE A 232 9.35 9.28 -2.64
C ILE A 232 7.90 9.77 -2.65
N LEU A 233 7.68 11.08 -2.79
CA LEU A 233 6.34 11.66 -2.85
C LEU A 233 5.53 11.13 -4.05
N GLY A 234 6.15 11.02 -5.24
CA GLY A 234 5.51 10.43 -6.41
C GLY A 234 5.16 8.94 -6.23
N GLN A 235 6.03 8.17 -5.60
CA GLN A 235 5.75 6.77 -5.26
C GLN A 235 4.57 6.65 -4.28
N GLN A 236 4.45 7.56 -3.31
CA GLN A 236 3.32 7.58 -2.37
C GLN A 236 1.99 7.87 -3.07
N VAL A 237 1.97 8.69 -4.11
CA VAL A 237 0.76 8.89 -4.94
C VAL A 237 0.29 7.57 -5.54
N ILE A 238 1.19 6.79 -6.12
CA ILE A 238 0.86 5.49 -6.71
C ILE A 238 0.37 4.52 -5.62
N ARG A 239 1.07 4.45 -4.48
CA ARG A 239 0.65 3.61 -3.33
C ARG A 239 -0.76 3.97 -2.85
N ARG A 240 -1.08 5.26 -2.72
CA ARG A 240 -2.41 5.76 -2.32
C ARG A 240 -3.48 5.33 -3.31
N ILE A 241 -3.26 5.52 -4.61
CA ILE A 241 -4.22 5.12 -5.65
C ILE A 241 -4.49 3.62 -5.57
N ILE A 242 -3.45 2.79 -5.51
CA ILE A 242 -3.58 1.33 -5.44
C ILE A 242 -4.32 0.91 -4.16
N SER A 243 -3.94 1.45 -3.01
CA SER A 243 -4.58 1.15 -1.73
C SER A 243 -6.08 1.47 -1.76
N LEU A 244 -6.45 2.63 -2.29
CA LEU A 244 -7.86 3.04 -2.44
C LEU A 244 -8.61 2.14 -3.42
N MET A 245 -8.01 1.78 -4.57
CA MET A 245 -8.63 0.84 -5.51
C MET A 245 -8.88 -0.53 -4.89
N ARG A 246 -8.00 -1.00 -4.02
CA ARG A 246 -8.19 -2.28 -3.31
C ARG A 246 -9.40 -2.23 -2.38
N THR A 247 -9.65 -1.10 -1.72
CA THR A 247 -10.81 -0.95 -0.82
C THR A 247 -12.16 -0.93 -1.56
N LEU A 248 -12.16 -0.64 -2.85
CA LEU A 248 -13.37 -0.65 -3.67
C LEU A 248 -13.83 -2.06 -4.08
N HIS A 249 -12.98 -3.09 -3.92
CA HIS A 249 -13.29 -4.51 -4.14
C HIS A 249 -13.77 -4.92 -5.56
N HIS A 250 -13.75 -4.03 -6.56
CA HIS A 250 -14.08 -4.40 -7.93
C HIS A 250 -12.86 -4.46 -8.86
N GLY A 251 -11.68 -4.16 -8.29
CA GLY A 251 -10.44 -4.14 -9.05
C GLY A 251 -10.39 -3.03 -10.09
N GLY A 252 -9.29 -2.94 -10.83
CA GLY A 252 -9.11 -1.94 -11.87
C GLY A 252 -7.76 -2.05 -12.55
N THR A 253 -7.55 -1.25 -13.59
CA THR A 253 -6.27 -1.17 -14.31
C THR A 253 -5.86 0.29 -14.43
N LEU A 254 -4.61 0.58 -14.07
CA LEU A 254 -3.96 1.88 -14.30
C LEU A 254 -2.95 1.72 -15.43
N ILE A 255 -3.00 2.59 -16.41
CA ILE A 255 -2.04 2.65 -17.52
C ILE A 255 -1.27 3.96 -17.39
N PHE A 256 0.04 3.90 -17.25
CA PHE A 256 0.93 5.06 -17.27
C PHE A 256 1.63 5.14 -18.60
N LEU A 257 1.34 6.19 -19.37
CA LEU A 257 1.90 6.44 -20.69
C LEU A 257 3.03 7.48 -20.63
N PRO A 258 4.01 7.41 -21.55
CA PRO A 258 4.87 8.55 -21.82
C PRO A 258 4.02 9.79 -22.13
N PRO A 259 4.37 10.98 -21.57
CA PRO A 259 3.54 12.19 -21.74
C PRO A 259 3.31 12.62 -23.19
N GLU A 260 4.26 12.36 -24.06
CA GLU A 260 4.18 12.66 -25.49
C GLU A 260 3.09 11.88 -26.22
N LEU A 261 2.67 10.73 -25.67
CA LEU A 261 1.62 9.90 -26.25
C LEU A 261 0.20 10.32 -25.79
N ALA A 262 0.09 11.17 -24.77
CA ALA A 262 -1.21 11.55 -24.19
C ALA A 262 -2.20 12.07 -25.23
N ARG A 263 -1.73 12.93 -26.17
CA ARG A 263 -2.58 13.48 -27.22
C ARG A 263 -2.94 12.47 -28.31
N SER A 264 -1.99 11.59 -28.65
CA SER A 264 -2.22 10.58 -29.71
C SER A 264 -3.23 9.52 -29.27
N VAL A 265 -3.28 9.16 -27.98
CA VAL A 265 -4.24 8.19 -27.47
C VAL A 265 -5.65 8.75 -27.32
N LEU A 266 -5.83 10.07 -27.33
CA LEU A 266 -7.14 10.73 -27.36
C LEU A 266 -7.76 10.74 -28.77
N SER A 267 -6.99 10.49 -29.80
CA SER A 267 -7.46 10.31 -31.19
C SER A 267 -7.53 8.81 -31.53
N THR A 268 -7.87 8.52 -32.79
CA THR A 268 -7.81 7.14 -33.30
C THR A 268 -6.38 6.62 -33.24
N ASN A 269 -6.16 5.56 -32.47
CA ASN A 269 -4.87 4.93 -32.27
C ASN A 269 -5.02 3.39 -32.26
N PRO A 270 -3.93 2.61 -32.48
CA PRO A 270 -4.02 1.16 -32.53
C PRO A 270 -4.06 0.48 -31.16
N TYR A 271 -3.83 1.22 -30.06
CA TYR A 271 -3.59 0.63 -28.73
C TYR A 271 -4.86 0.49 -27.91
N MET A 272 -5.68 1.53 -27.86
CA MET A 272 -6.82 1.58 -26.96
C MET A 272 -7.90 2.55 -27.47
N THR A 273 -9.13 2.36 -27.00
CA THR A 273 -10.22 3.32 -27.12
C THR A 273 -10.57 3.84 -25.73
N ILE A 274 -10.57 5.16 -25.54
CA ILE A 274 -10.93 5.78 -24.25
C ILE A 274 -12.38 6.24 -24.33
N LYS A 275 -13.23 5.66 -23.49
CA LYS A 275 -14.67 5.95 -23.47
C LYS A 275 -14.98 7.34 -22.91
N TYR A 276 -14.24 7.75 -21.87
CA TYR A 276 -14.41 9.03 -21.19
C TYR A 276 -13.09 9.81 -21.16
N PRO A 277 -12.74 10.52 -22.24
CA PRO A 277 -11.51 11.31 -22.28
C PRO A 277 -11.68 12.64 -21.54
N PHE A 278 -10.65 13.10 -20.87
CA PHE A 278 -10.57 14.45 -20.30
C PHE A 278 -9.83 15.37 -21.28
N LEU A 279 -10.48 16.46 -21.68
CA LEU A 279 -9.91 17.44 -22.62
C LEU A 279 -9.35 18.66 -21.90
N ASP A 280 -9.78 18.92 -20.68
CA ASP A 280 -9.33 20.05 -19.88
C ASP A 280 -7.91 19.87 -19.33
N LYS A 281 -7.19 20.98 -19.26
CA LYS A 281 -5.81 20.99 -18.75
C LYS A 281 -5.73 20.89 -17.22
N GLU A 282 -6.81 21.18 -16.50
CA GLU A 282 -6.81 21.17 -15.05
C GLU A 282 -6.52 19.78 -14.47
N PRO A 283 -7.24 18.71 -14.83
CA PRO A 283 -6.91 17.36 -14.40
C PRO A 283 -5.48 16.93 -14.79
N TRP A 284 -4.97 17.44 -15.89
CA TRP A 284 -3.63 17.14 -16.38
C TRP A 284 -2.51 17.76 -15.55
N GLN A 285 -2.77 18.83 -14.83
CA GLN A 285 -1.73 19.55 -14.08
C GLN A 285 -1.84 19.39 -12.55
N ARG A 286 -2.98 18.88 -12.06
CA ARG A 286 -3.31 18.90 -10.64
C ARG A 286 -2.25 18.23 -9.76
N VAL A 287 -1.90 16.98 -10.01
CA VAL A 287 -0.92 16.24 -9.20
C VAL A 287 0.46 16.91 -9.25
N ARG A 288 0.91 17.31 -10.44
CA ARG A 288 2.19 18.01 -10.61
C ARG A 288 2.24 19.30 -9.81
N THR A 289 1.18 20.10 -9.86
CA THR A 289 1.07 21.35 -9.10
C THR A 289 1.11 21.09 -7.60
N LEU A 290 0.40 20.08 -7.10
CA LEU A 290 0.42 19.69 -5.69
C LEU A 290 1.80 19.24 -5.24
N ILE A 291 2.50 18.40 -6.02
CA ILE A 291 3.85 17.95 -5.71
C ILE A 291 4.81 19.16 -5.58
N VAL A 292 4.80 20.08 -6.55
CA VAL A 292 5.64 21.30 -6.50
C VAL A 292 5.26 22.18 -5.31
N SER A 293 3.97 22.32 -5.00
CA SER A 293 3.50 23.08 -3.85
C SER A 293 3.97 22.47 -2.52
N ILE A 294 3.96 21.14 -2.40
CA ILE A 294 4.50 20.44 -1.23
C ILE A 294 6.01 20.66 -1.11
N MET A 295 6.75 20.55 -2.22
CA MET A 295 8.19 20.86 -2.25
C MET A 295 8.47 22.28 -1.75
N ASN A 296 7.72 23.26 -2.24
CA ASN A 296 7.86 24.67 -1.86
C ASN A 296 7.51 24.89 -0.38
N ALA A 297 6.37 24.36 0.07
CA ALA A 297 5.91 24.50 1.46
C ALA A 297 6.89 23.86 2.45
N LEU A 298 7.45 22.68 2.12
CA LEU A 298 8.46 22.04 2.96
C LEU A 298 9.73 22.90 3.07
N ALA A 299 10.22 23.41 1.95
CA ALA A 299 11.40 24.26 1.91
C ALA A 299 11.20 25.55 2.72
N VAL A 300 10.01 26.17 2.65
CA VAL A 300 9.65 27.37 3.43
C VAL A 300 9.53 27.04 4.92
N ALA A 301 8.82 25.99 5.28
CA ALA A 301 8.57 25.62 6.68
C ALA A 301 9.86 25.36 7.47
N TYR A 302 10.88 24.83 6.78
CA TYR A 302 12.17 24.50 7.39
C TYR A 302 13.29 25.51 7.12
N GLY A 303 13.11 26.46 6.22
CA GLY A 303 14.12 27.47 5.89
C GLY A 303 14.70 28.23 7.09
N PRO A 304 13.88 28.68 8.06
CA PRO A 304 14.35 29.33 9.28
C PRO A 304 14.86 28.36 10.38
N ARG A 305 14.59 27.06 10.25
CA ARG A 305 14.77 26.08 11.34
C ARG A 305 15.99 25.18 11.19
N VAL A 306 16.54 25.11 10.00
CA VAL A 306 17.66 24.22 9.72
C VAL A 306 18.95 25.04 9.50
N GLU A 307 20.08 24.43 9.85
CA GLU A 307 21.38 25.00 9.56
C GLU A 307 21.59 25.19 8.06
N VAL A 308 22.31 26.26 7.71
CA VAL A 308 22.61 26.58 6.32
C VAL A 308 23.34 25.41 5.65
N GLY A 309 22.75 24.88 4.59
CA GLY A 309 23.30 23.77 3.81
C GLY A 309 22.73 22.40 4.15
N ARG A 310 21.98 22.22 5.24
CA ARG A 310 21.25 20.99 5.51
C ARG A 310 20.05 20.87 4.57
N ALA A 311 19.93 19.73 3.89
CA ALA A 311 18.76 19.39 3.11
C ALA A 311 17.67 18.76 3.99
N VAL A 312 16.41 19.01 3.64
CA VAL A 312 15.22 18.45 4.27
C VAL A 312 14.50 17.53 3.26
N GLY A 313 13.89 16.47 3.76
CA GLY A 313 13.33 15.44 2.90
C GLY A 313 12.06 14.82 3.45
N TRP A 314 11.98 13.50 3.25
CA TRP A 314 10.80 12.73 3.62
C TRP A 314 10.56 12.72 5.15
N ASP A 315 11.61 12.59 5.94
CA ASP A 315 11.50 12.50 7.41
C ASP A 315 10.94 13.80 8.00
N GLU A 316 11.46 14.96 7.55
CA GLU A 316 10.94 16.26 7.98
C GLU A 316 9.51 16.50 7.47
N TYR A 317 9.18 16.04 6.25
CA TYR A 317 7.81 16.10 5.74
C TYR A 317 6.86 15.31 6.60
N MET A 318 7.22 14.08 6.97
CA MET A 318 6.41 13.20 7.83
C MET A 318 6.24 13.76 9.24
N ALA A 319 7.30 14.29 9.83
CA ALA A 319 7.31 14.86 11.19
C ALA A 319 6.68 16.27 11.28
N SER A 320 6.39 16.92 10.14
CA SER A 320 5.92 18.32 10.13
C SER A 320 4.49 18.47 10.63
N ASN A 321 4.27 19.43 11.53
CA ASN A 321 2.96 19.87 11.97
C ASN A 321 2.48 21.15 11.23
N ASP A 322 3.15 21.52 10.13
CA ASP A 322 2.78 22.68 9.35
C ASP A 322 1.40 22.50 8.70
N VAL A 323 0.51 23.48 8.90
CA VAL A 323 -0.88 23.46 8.43
C VAL A 323 -0.96 23.47 6.90
N THR A 324 -0.05 24.18 6.24
CA THR A 324 0.00 24.26 4.77
C THR A 324 0.37 22.90 4.19
N LEU A 325 1.38 22.25 4.76
CA LEU A 325 1.76 20.89 4.36
C LEU A 325 0.64 19.87 4.61
N ALA A 326 -0.08 19.99 5.72
CA ALA A 326 -1.20 19.12 6.03
C ALA A 326 -2.34 19.25 4.99
N ARG A 327 -2.69 20.49 4.62
CA ARG A 327 -3.71 20.76 3.59
C ARG A 327 -3.31 20.28 2.20
N LEU A 328 -2.04 20.42 1.86
CA LEU A 328 -1.53 19.96 0.56
C LEU A 328 -1.48 18.41 0.50
N ASP A 329 -1.14 17.75 1.60
CA ASP A 329 -1.20 16.29 1.69
C ASP A 329 -2.64 15.77 1.56
N GLU A 330 -3.60 16.44 2.23
CA GLU A 330 -5.02 16.14 2.11
C GLU A 330 -5.51 16.33 0.66
N ALA A 331 -5.12 17.42 0.00
CA ALA A 331 -5.46 17.67 -1.41
C ALA A 331 -4.86 16.59 -2.34
N LEU A 332 -3.64 16.12 -2.06
CA LEU A 332 -3.01 15.04 -2.81
C LEU A 332 -3.73 13.69 -2.58
N PHE A 333 -4.20 13.45 -1.34
CA PHE A 333 -5.02 12.30 -1.00
C PHE A 333 -6.36 12.30 -1.76
N GLU A 334 -7.05 13.45 -1.82
CA GLU A 334 -8.31 13.62 -2.56
C GLU A 334 -8.14 13.34 -4.05
N VAL A 335 -7.04 13.78 -4.66
CA VAL A 335 -6.78 13.46 -6.07
C VAL A 335 -6.52 11.96 -6.26
N ALA A 336 -5.79 11.31 -5.34
CA ALA A 336 -5.61 9.87 -5.38
C ALA A 336 -6.94 9.11 -5.23
N HIS A 337 -7.84 9.60 -4.37
CA HIS A 337 -9.18 9.06 -4.20
C HIS A 337 -10.03 9.23 -5.47
N LEU A 338 -9.99 10.42 -6.10
CA LEU A 338 -10.64 10.65 -7.37
C LEU A 338 -10.16 9.64 -8.44
N ILE A 339 -8.85 9.51 -8.62
CA ILE A 339 -8.30 8.56 -9.60
C ILE A 339 -8.77 7.14 -9.29
N ALA A 340 -8.68 6.71 -8.03
CA ALA A 340 -9.12 5.37 -7.64
C ALA A 340 -10.60 5.13 -7.93
N SER A 341 -11.47 6.12 -7.67
CA SER A 341 -12.92 6.00 -7.90
C SER A 341 -13.30 5.82 -9.37
N LEU A 342 -12.48 6.33 -10.30
CA LEU A 342 -12.69 6.13 -11.74
C LEU A 342 -12.57 4.65 -12.16
N SER A 343 -11.96 3.81 -11.33
CA SER A 343 -11.90 2.35 -11.56
C SER A 343 -13.27 1.66 -11.41
N GLY A 344 -14.27 2.35 -10.86
CA GLY A 344 -15.65 1.87 -10.77
C GLY A 344 -16.33 1.65 -12.13
N VAL A 345 -15.76 2.15 -13.20
CA VAL A 345 -16.24 1.91 -14.58
C VAL A 345 -15.35 0.85 -15.22
N ASP A 346 -15.98 -0.09 -15.92
CA ASP A 346 -15.25 -1.11 -16.68
C ASP A 346 -14.29 -0.46 -17.69
N GLY A 347 -13.05 -0.99 -17.72
CA GLY A 347 -11.95 -0.48 -18.50
C GLY A 347 -10.78 -0.02 -17.66
N ALA A 348 -9.79 0.58 -18.29
CA ALA A 348 -8.61 1.10 -17.62
C ALA A 348 -8.70 2.62 -17.40
N ILE A 349 -8.00 3.09 -16.36
CA ILE A 349 -7.70 4.51 -16.16
C ILE A 349 -6.39 4.80 -16.87
N VAL A 350 -6.36 5.81 -17.71
CA VAL A 350 -5.19 6.21 -18.48
C VAL A 350 -4.60 7.48 -17.88
N LEU A 351 -3.35 7.37 -17.47
CA LEU A 351 -2.54 8.45 -16.90
C LEU A 351 -1.29 8.62 -17.74
N THR A 352 -0.72 9.81 -17.73
CA THR A 352 0.70 9.98 -18.15
C THR A 352 1.63 9.75 -16.96
N LYS A 353 2.92 9.56 -17.24
CA LYS A 353 3.96 9.51 -16.19
C LYS A 353 4.14 10.83 -15.43
N ARG A 354 3.50 11.94 -15.90
CA ARG A 354 3.34 13.18 -15.13
C ARG A 354 2.14 13.17 -14.19
N TYR A 355 1.43 12.03 -14.06
CA TYR A 355 0.15 11.89 -13.35
C TYR A 355 -0.99 12.73 -13.93
N GLU A 356 -0.91 13.07 -15.20
CA GLU A 356 -1.99 13.73 -15.93
C GLU A 356 -3.08 12.69 -16.23
N ILE A 357 -4.32 12.96 -15.83
CA ILE A 357 -5.45 12.06 -16.07
C ILE A 357 -5.94 12.26 -17.49
N VAL A 358 -5.62 11.33 -18.40
CA VAL A 358 -6.00 11.39 -19.81
C VAL A 358 -7.47 11.01 -20.01
N GLY A 359 -7.94 10.00 -19.27
CA GLY A 359 -9.31 9.52 -19.30
C GLY A 359 -9.47 8.17 -18.59
N PHE A 360 -10.70 7.62 -18.66
CA PHE A 360 -11.02 6.35 -18.04
C PHE A 360 -12.03 5.54 -18.88
N GLY A 361 -12.30 4.30 -18.45
CA GLY A 361 -13.09 3.36 -19.25
C GLY A 361 -12.35 2.97 -20.55
N ALA A 362 -11.01 2.90 -20.50
CA ALA A 362 -10.24 2.56 -21.68
C ALA A 362 -10.27 1.06 -21.96
N GLU A 363 -10.59 0.71 -23.19
CA GLU A 363 -10.53 -0.65 -23.74
C GLU A 363 -9.25 -0.83 -24.53
N ILE A 364 -8.41 -1.78 -24.12
CA ILE A 364 -7.18 -2.14 -24.83
C ILE A 364 -7.57 -2.97 -26.04
N LEU A 365 -7.19 -2.53 -27.24
CA LEU A 365 -7.58 -3.17 -28.50
C LEU A 365 -6.91 -4.53 -28.68
N GLY A 366 -7.64 -5.48 -29.24
CA GLY A 366 -7.17 -6.87 -29.40
C GLY A 366 -6.28 -7.14 -30.61
N ASN A 367 -6.00 -6.11 -31.44
CA ASN A 367 -5.30 -6.24 -32.71
C ASN A 367 -3.76 -6.35 -32.59
N HIS A 368 -3.26 -6.52 -31.36
CA HIS A 368 -1.82 -6.64 -31.10
C HIS A 368 -1.37 -8.10 -31.15
N ASP A 369 -0.09 -8.32 -31.42
CA ASP A 369 0.51 -9.64 -31.44
C ASP A 369 0.19 -10.44 -30.18
N HIS A 370 -0.04 -11.71 -30.35
CA HIS A 370 -0.36 -12.61 -29.26
C HIS A 370 0.88 -12.86 -28.41
N VAL A 371 0.90 -12.29 -27.22
CA VAL A 371 1.97 -12.53 -26.24
C VAL A 371 1.77 -13.92 -25.64
N MET A 372 2.54 -14.92 -26.09
CA MET A 372 2.40 -16.30 -25.59
C MET A 372 3.02 -16.51 -24.22
N ASN A 373 4.18 -15.91 -23.97
CA ASN A 373 4.93 -16.07 -22.73
C ASN A 373 5.23 -14.73 -22.10
N VAL A 374 5.21 -14.70 -20.78
CA VAL A 374 5.54 -13.54 -19.94
C VAL A 374 6.52 -13.97 -18.86
N ALA A 375 7.34 -13.05 -18.40
CA ALA A 375 8.29 -13.29 -17.34
C ALA A 375 7.69 -12.86 -15.99
N LYS A 376 7.57 -13.77 -15.04
CA LYS A 376 7.23 -13.50 -13.64
C LYS A 376 8.51 -13.12 -12.91
N ALA A 377 8.58 -11.94 -12.36
CA ALA A 377 9.71 -11.49 -11.56
C ALA A 377 9.72 -12.14 -10.18
N LEU A 378 10.87 -12.65 -9.77
CA LEU A 378 11.11 -13.27 -8.47
C LEU A 378 11.87 -12.32 -7.50
N ASP A 379 12.34 -11.18 -8.00
CA ASP A 379 12.99 -10.12 -7.24
C ASP A 379 12.49 -8.73 -7.67
N ALA A 380 12.80 -7.69 -6.90
CA ALA A 380 12.33 -6.34 -7.15
C ALA A 380 12.81 -5.77 -8.50
N GLU A 381 14.02 -6.15 -8.92
CA GLU A 381 14.60 -5.69 -10.18
C GLU A 381 14.17 -6.51 -11.41
N GLY A 382 13.54 -7.68 -11.21
CA GLY A 382 13.20 -8.59 -12.29
C GLY A 382 14.44 -9.16 -13.00
N GLU A 383 15.53 -9.35 -12.24
CA GLU A 383 16.74 -10.00 -12.75
C GLU A 383 16.57 -11.52 -12.79
N HIS A 384 15.88 -12.06 -11.76
CA HIS A 384 15.49 -13.46 -11.70
C HIS A 384 14.02 -13.55 -12.10
N THR A 385 13.74 -14.35 -13.13
CA THR A 385 12.39 -14.50 -13.66
C THR A 385 12.05 -15.97 -13.94
N GLU A 386 10.76 -16.28 -13.88
CA GLU A 386 10.19 -17.54 -14.31
C GLU A 386 9.25 -17.27 -15.50
N MET A 387 9.36 -18.10 -16.56
CA MET A 387 8.53 -17.93 -17.74
C MET A 387 7.18 -18.62 -17.53
N GLU A 388 6.11 -17.89 -17.76
CA GLU A 388 4.73 -18.38 -17.65
C GLU A 388 3.97 -18.16 -18.96
N ARG A 389 2.93 -18.98 -19.19
CA ARG A 389 2.03 -18.80 -20.33
C ARG A 389 1.02 -17.71 -20.04
N SER A 390 0.84 -16.78 -20.96
CA SER A 390 -0.13 -15.70 -20.81
C SER A 390 -1.59 -16.15 -20.89
N GLU A 391 -1.85 -17.36 -21.39
CA GLU A 391 -3.18 -17.92 -21.54
C GLU A 391 -3.80 -18.34 -20.20
N ASP A 392 -2.99 -18.60 -19.18
CA ASP A 392 -3.44 -19.11 -17.87
C ASP A 392 -4.04 -18.02 -16.97
N VAL A 393 -4.08 -16.76 -17.45
CA VAL A 393 -4.61 -15.62 -16.69
C VAL A 393 -5.85 -14.99 -17.33
N GLY A 394 -6.62 -14.23 -16.52
CA GLY A 394 -7.84 -13.57 -16.96
C GLY A 394 -7.62 -12.50 -18.04
N THR A 395 -8.69 -12.09 -18.69
CA THR A 395 -8.67 -11.14 -19.84
C THR A 395 -7.97 -9.82 -19.52
N ARG A 396 -8.18 -9.26 -18.32
CA ARG A 396 -7.56 -8.00 -17.88
C ARG A 396 -6.02 -8.08 -17.89
N HIS A 397 -5.46 -9.20 -17.41
CA HIS A 397 -4.01 -9.43 -17.43
C HIS A 397 -3.47 -9.58 -18.85
N ARG A 398 -4.13 -10.40 -19.67
CA ARG A 398 -3.74 -10.59 -21.08
C ARG A 398 -3.75 -9.29 -21.88
N SER A 399 -4.76 -8.42 -21.65
CA SER A 399 -4.82 -7.11 -22.30
C SER A 399 -3.66 -6.21 -21.87
N ALA A 400 -3.30 -6.20 -20.59
CA ALA A 400 -2.16 -5.45 -20.09
C ALA A 400 -0.82 -5.96 -20.69
N TYR A 401 -0.66 -7.27 -20.82
CA TYR A 401 0.52 -7.87 -21.42
C TYR A 401 0.68 -7.45 -22.89
N ARG A 402 -0.41 -7.51 -23.67
CA ARG A 402 -0.43 -7.08 -25.06
C ARG A 402 -0.09 -5.59 -25.20
N LEU A 403 -0.66 -4.76 -24.33
CA LEU A 403 -0.37 -3.32 -24.33
C LEU A 403 1.11 -3.04 -24.07
N CYS A 404 1.70 -3.64 -23.02
CA CYS A 404 3.11 -3.43 -22.71
C CYS A 404 4.05 -3.98 -23.79
N HIS A 405 3.64 -5.03 -24.51
CA HIS A 405 4.37 -5.55 -25.67
C HIS A 405 4.32 -4.57 -26.84
N ALA A 406 3.11 -4.09 -27.19
CA ALA A 406 2.90 -3.18 -28.31
C ALA A 406 3.43 -1.76 -28.04
N LEU A 407 3.49 -1.36 -26.76
CA LEU A 407 3.91 -0.04 -26.32
C LEU A 407 4.93 -0.16 -25.17
N PRO A 408 6.21 -0.43 -25.46
CA PRO A 408 7.24 -0.71 -24.46
C PRO A 408 7.47 0.42 -23.43
N GLY A 409 7.06 1.66 -23.75
CA GLY A 409 7.11 2.80 -22.82
C GLY A 409 5.99 2.84 -21.79
N ALA A 410 4.93 2.02 -21.91
CA ALA A 410 3.84 1.96 -20.98
C ALA A 410 4.22 1.13 -19.72
N ASP A 411 3.77 1.59 -18.55
CA ASP A 411 3.75 0.81 -17.32
C ASP A 411 2.29 0.58 -16.94
N VAL A 412 1.91 -0.65 -16.62
CA VAL A 412 0.53 -1.00 -16.28
C VAL A 412 0.46 -1.60 -14.88
N ILE A 413 -0.49 -1.13 -14.08
CA ILE A 413 -0.76 -1.67 -12.76
C ILE A 413 -2.17 -2.26 -12.77
N ILE A 414 -2.28 -3.52 -12.40
CA ILE A 414 -3.54 -4.23 -12.31
C ILE A 414 -3.86 -4.48 -10.84
N VAL A 415 -5.03 -4.07 -10.41
CA VAL A 415 -5.59 -4.41 -9.10
C VAL A 415 -6.72 -5.39 -9.34
N SER A 416 -6.62 -6.60 -8.81
CA SER A 416 -7.63 -7.64 -8.94
C SER A 416 -8.73 -7.48 -7.88
N GLN A 417 -9.88 -8.11 -8.09
CA GLN A 417 -11.01 -8.05 -7.14
C GLN A 417 -10.66 -8.68 -5.77
N ASP A 418 -9.75 -9.62 -5.75
CA ASP A 418 -9.23 -10.26 -4.53
C ASP A 418 -8.17 -9.42 -3.80
N GLY A 419 -7.83 -8.24 -4.35
CA GLY A 419 -6.83 -7.33 -3.79
C GLY A 419 -5.39 -7.59 -4.26
N THR A 420 -5.14 -8.62 -5.08
CA THR A 420 -3.82 -8.86 -5.66
C THR A 420 -3.44 -7.72 -6.61
N VAL A 421 -2.18 -7.28 -6.54
CA VAL A 421 -1.64 -6.22 -7.38
C VAL A 421 -0.56 -6.78 -8.29
N ARG A 422 -0.60 -6.41 -9.58
CA ARG A 422 0.45 -6.73 -10.54
C ARG A 422 0.95 -5.46 -11.22
N PHE A 423 2.27 -5.29 -11.24
CA PHE A 423 2.95 -4.31 -12.09
C PHE A 423 3.41 -5.03 -13.36
N VAL A 424 3.13 -4.43 -14.51
CA VAL A 424 3.45 -5.01 -15.83
C VAL A 424 4.24 -3.99 -16.63
N LYS A 425 5.33 -4.43 -17.22
CA LYS A 425 6.22 -3.59 -18.02
C LYS A 425 6.97 -4.41 -19.08
N TRP A 426 7.28 -3.79 -20.21
CA TRP A 426 8.25 -4.34 -21.14
C TRP A 426 9.68 -4.16 -20.60
N ARG A 427 10.43 -5.25 -20.46
CA ARG A 427 11.79 -5.23 -19.92
C ARG A 427 12.65 -6.29 -20.61
N LYS A 428 13.88 -5.96 -21.01
CA LYS A 428 14.87 -6.90 -21.59
C LYS A 428 14.31 -7.81 -22.70
N GLY A 429 13.42 -7.28 -23.56
CA GLY A 429 12.87 -8.03 -24.68
C GLY A 429 11.65 -8.91 -24.37
N VAL A 430 11.11 -8.84 -23.15
CA VAL A 430 9.93 -9.62 -22.74
C VAL A 430 9.00 -8.79 -21.84
N VAL A 431 7.71 -9.09 -21.88
CA VAL A 431 6.75 -8.53 -20.91
C VAL A 431 7.03 -9.17 -19.56
N THR A 432 7.43 -8.35 -18.60
CA THR A 432 7.72 -8.80 -17.24
C THR A 432 6.62 -8.29 -16.29
N TYR A 433 6.21 -9.12 -15.32
CA TYR A 433 5.29 -8.70 -14.29
C TYR A 433 5.80 -9.05 -12.89
N TRP A 434 5.43 -8.22 -11.93
CA TRP A 434 5.65 -8.39 -10.49
C TRP A 434 4.31 -8.56 -9.81
N GLU A 435 4.18 -9.57 -8.99
CA GLU A 435 2.94 -9.92 -8.30
C GLU A 435 3.07 -9.72 -6.79
N GLN A 436 1.95 -9.48 -6.11
CA GLN A 436 1.84 -9.37 -4.65
C GLN A 436 2.73 -8.29 -4.04
N VAL A 437 2.74 -7.14 -4.67
CA VAL A 437 3.50 -5.98 -4.22
C VAL A 437 2.86 -5.39 -2.95
N ALA A 438 3.66 -5.19 -1.92
CA ALA A 438 3.26 -4.44 -0.74
C ALA A 438 3.04 -2.97 -1.11
N THR A 439 1.80 -2.49 -1.06
CA THR A 439 1.44 -1.14 -1.51
C THR A 439 0.96 -0.22 -0.41
N SER A 440 0.57 -0.78 0.74
CA SER A 440 0.14 -0.01 1.91
C SER A 440 0.44 -0.74 3.22
N VAL A 441 0.31 -0.01 4.31
CA VAL A 441 0.43 -0.50 5.68
C VAL A 441 -0.59 -1.61 6.04
N LEU A 442 -1.68 -1.71 5.29
CA LEU A 442 -2.71 -2.74 5.43
C LEU A 442 -2.80 -3.66 4.21
N ASP A 443 -1.67 -3.92 3.55
CA ASP A 443 -1.63 -4.87 2.46
C ASP A 443 -2.09 -6.25 2.91
N ILE A 444 -3.12 -6.72 2.26
CA ILE A 444 -3.78 -7.98 2.47
C ILE A 444 -3.79 -8.76 1.17
#